data_ec3a2087fd9acac1609b9ecd29cb85e7
#
_entry.id   ec3a2087fd9acac1609b9ecd29cb85e7
#
_cell.length_a   1.000
_cell.length_b   1.000
_cell.length_c   1.000
_cell.angle_alpha   90.00
_cell.angle_beta   90.00
_cell.angle_gamma   90.00
#
_symmetry.space_group_name_H-M   'P 1'
#
loop_
_entity.id
_entity.type
_entity.pdbx_description
1 polymer ?
#
loop_
_entity_poly.entity_id
_entity_poly.type
_entity_poly.pdbx_seq_one_letter_code
_entity_poly.pdbx_strand_id
1 'polypeptide(L)'
;MKELQIFSNEQFGQVRVIEIDGEGWLVGKDVTEKLGYKNSRDAIATHVDDEDKGVAKCDTLGGKQNLTIVNESGLYSLVLGSKLPSAKKFKRWVTKEVLPQIRKTGGYIPIDEEESDQDILAKALLIAQNTLKKKDELLKSKDAELESKNRFLNQLASSENSLLVREVAK
;
A
#
# COMPACT_ATOMS: atom_id res chain seq x y z
N MET A 1 0.41 16.54 13.01
CA MET A 1 1.54 16.77 12.07
C MET A 1 2.05 15.41 11.66
N LYS A 2 2.33 15.19 10.39
CA LYS A 2 2.82 13.89 9.92
C LYS A 2 4.33 13.82 10.17
N GLU A 3 4.77 12.82 10.90
CA GLU A 3 6.17 12.62 11.29
C GLU A 3 6.93 11.92 10.16
N LEU A 4 8.10 12.44 9.80
CA LEU A 4 9.00 11.86 8.82
C LEU A 4 9.84 10.77 9.49
N GLN A 5 9.68 9.53 9.04
CA GLN A 5 10.53 8.41 9.43
C GLN A 5 11.60 8.18 8.36
N ILE A 6 12.79 7.74 8.78
CA ILE A 6 13.87 7.40 7.86
C ILE A 6 13.93 5.87 7.75
N PHE A 7 13.61 5.37 6.56
CA PHE A 7 13.83 3.96 6.23
C PHE A 7 15.21 3.80 5.59
N SER A 8 16.05 2.91 6.14
CA SER A 8 17.40 2.64 5.64
C SER A 8 17.47 1.24 5.07
N ASN A 9 17.93 1.12 3.82
CA ASN A 9 18.19 -0.15 3.14
C ASN A 9 19.61 -0.16 2.60
N GLU A 10 20.32 -1.27 2.73
CA GLU A 10 21.73 -1.38 2.32
C GLU A 10 21.96 -1.15 0.82
N GLN A 11 20.98 -1.54 -0.02
CA GLN A 11 21.09 -1.40 -1.49
C GLN A 11 20.67 -0.01 -1.99
N PHE A 12 19.69 0.61 -1.34
CA PHE A 12 19.08 1.87 -1.80
C PHE A 12 19.37 3.06 -0.89
N GLY A 13 20.03 2.82 0.27
CA GLY A 13 20.34 3.86 1.26
C GLY A 13 19.08 4.35 2.00
N GLN A 14 19.09 5.61 2.41
CA GLN A 14 18.01 6.19 3.22
C GLN A 14 16.93 6.81 2.34
N VAL A 15 15.67 6.51 2.65
CA VAL A 15 14.47 7.10 2.05
C VAL A 15 13.55 7.56 3.17
N ARG A 16 13.03 8.77 3.05
CA ARG A 16 12.06 9.32 4.00
C ARG A 16 10.68 8.76 3.71
N VAL A 17 10.00 8.35 4.76
CA VAL A 17 8.67 7.73 4.71
C VAL A 17 7.74 8.49 5.65
N ILE A 18 6.49 8.61 5.27
CA ILE A 18 5.40 9.20 6.05
C ILE A 18 4.29 8.16 6.13
N GLU A 19 3.76 7.93 7.30
CA GLU A 19 2.59 7.08 7.47
C GLU A 19 1.30 7.90 7.26
N ILE A 20 0.42 7.39 6.41
CA ILE A 20 -0.90 7.98 6.12
C ILE A 20 -1.91 6.83 6.15
N ASP A 21 -2.86 6.89 7.07
CA ASP A 21 -3.95 5.91 7.21
C ASP A 21 -3.45 4.44 7.33
N GLY A 22 -2.29 4.25 7.97
CA GLY A 22 -1.64 2.95 8.14
C GLY A 22 -0.80 2.48 6.94
N GLU A 23 -0.68 3.30 5.89
CA GLU A 23 0.15 3.03 4.72
C GLU A 23 1.41 3.90 4.71
N GLY A 24 2.53 3.29 4.32
CA GLY A 24 3.80 3.99 4.16
C GLY A 24 3.89 4.72 2.81
N TRP A 25 4.02 6.05 2.87
CA TRP A 25 4.23 6.90 1.70
C TRP A 25 5.65 7.40 1.66
N LEU A 26 6.34 7.19 0.56
CA LEU A 26 7.76 7.53 0.38
C LEU A 26 7.91 8.92 -0.23
N VAL A 27 8.97 9.65 0.16
CA VAL A 27 9.30 10.92 -0.50
C VAL A 27 9.78 10.65 -1.93
N GLY A 28 9.01 11.08 -2.90
CA GLY A 28 9.24 10.77 -4.31
C GLY A 28 10.60 11.24 -4.84
N LYS A 29 11.09 12.37 -4.34
CA LYS A 29 12.44 12.87 -4.68
C LYS A 29 13.52 11.88 -4.23
N ASP A 30 13.45 11.38 -3.01
CA ASP A 30 14.46 10.44 -2.47
C ASP A 30 14.48 9.14 -3.31
N VAL A 31 13.30 8.62 -3.63
CA VAL A 31 13.15 7.42 -4.47
C VAL A 31 13.73 7.62 -5.87
N THR A 32 13.37 8.70 -6.53
CA THR A 32 13.81 8.96 -7.92
C THR A 32 15.31 9.22 -8.02
N GLU A 33 15.90 9.90 -7.04
CA GLU A 33 17.36 10.11 -6.97
C GLU A 33 18.10 8.77 -6.83
N LYS A 34 17.61 7.87 -5.95
CA LYS A 34 18.18 6.53 -5.76
C LYS A 34 18.01 5.63 -7.00
N LEU A 35 16.95 5.85 -7.75
CA LEU A 35 16.68 5.14 -9.00
C LEU A 35 17.38 5.79 -10.24
N GLY A 36 18.23 6.80 -10.00
CA GLY A 36 19.05 7.42 -11.04
C GLY A 36 18.30 8.28 -12.05
N TYR A 37 17.12 8.76 -11.70
CA TYR A 37 16.39 9.71 -12.53
C TYR A 37 17.03 11.10 -12.44
N LYS A 38 17.25 11.75 -13.59
CA LYS A 38 17.83 13.10 -13.65
C LYS A 38 16.87 14.19 -13.19
N ASN A 39 15.57 13.98 -13.41
CA ASN A 39 14.50 14.91 -13.06
C ASN A 39 13.41 14.17 -12.30
N SER A 40 13.36 14.34 -10.96
CA SER A 40 12.41 13.68 -10.08
C SER A 40 10.96 14.01 -10.41
N ARG A 41 10.67 15.29 -10.73
CA ARG A 41 9.31 15.73 -11.04
C ARG A 41 8.79 15.10 -12.33
N ASP A 42 9.61 15.09 -13.36
CA ASP A 42 9.27 14.49 -14.65
C ASP A 42 9.11 12.97 -14.54
N ALA A 43 10.00 12.31 -13.80
CA ALA A 43 9.91 10.86 -13.55
C ALA A 43 8.61 10.49 -12.85
N ILE A 44 8.22 11.22 -11.80
CA ILE A 44 6.97 10.96 -11.07
C ILE A 44 5.77 11.25 -11.97
N ALA A 45 5.78 12.35 -12.72
CA ALA A 45 4.67 12.69 -13.62
C ALA A 45 4.48 11.66 -14.75
N THR A 46 5.59 11.06 -15.22
CA THR A 46 5.57 10.12 -16.37
C THR A 46 5.24 8.68 -15.95
N HIS A 47 5.71 8.26 -14.78
CA HIS A 47 5.67 6.84 -14.38
C HIS A 47 4.68 6.51 -13.27
N VAL A 48 4.17 7.52 -12.56
CA VAL A 48 3.30 7.30 -11.39
C VAL A 48 1.90 7.84 -11.67
N ASP A 49 0.91 6.98 -11.52
CA ASP A 49 -0.49 7.36 -11.68
C ASP A 49 -0.93 8.40 -10.62
N ASP A 50 -1.98 9.18 -10.91
CA ASP A 50 -2.41 10.27 -10.03
C ASP A 50 -2.87 9.77 -8.66
N GLU A 51 -3.45 8.58 -8.60
CA GLU A 51 -3.88 7.93 -7.35
C GLU A 51 -2.72 7.40 -6.48
N ASP A 52 -1.55 7.17 -7.08
CA ASP A 52 -0.35 6.65 -6.43
C ASP A 52 0.62 7.73 -5.97
N LYS A 53 0.28 9.01 -6.16
CA LYS A 53 1.09 10.16 -5.74
C LYS A 53 0.26 11.18 -4.97
N GLY A 54 0.94 11.94 -4.12
CA GLY A 54 0.30 12.98 -3.32
C GLY A 54 1.29 14.07 -2.91
N VAL A 55 0.81 15.01 -2.11
CA VAL A 55 1.63 16.07 -1.52
C VAL A 55 1.42 16.08 0.00
N ALA A 56 2.51 15.96 0.73
CA ALA A 56 2.49 16.07 2.19
C ALA A 56 3.24 17.32 2.65
N LYS A 57 2.67 18.00 3.65
CA LYS A 57 3.35 19.10 4.37
C LYS A 57 4.16 18.50 5.51
N CYS A 58 5.47 18.66 5.46
CA CYS A 58 6.40 18.08 6.42
C CYS A 58 7.30 19.16 7.00
N ASP A 59 7.63 19.00 8.29
CA ASP A 59 8.67 19.79 8.92
C ASP A 59 10.02 19.16 8.59
N THR A 60 10.87 19.93 7.93
CA THR A 60 12.24 19.53 7.58
C THR A 60 13.24 20.44 8.31
N LEU A 61 14.51 20.07 8.32
CA LEU A 61 15.58 20.93 8.86
C LEU A 61 15.62 22.33 8.21
N GLY A 62 15.08 22.47 7.00
CA GLY A 62 14.92 23.76 6.29
C GLY A 62 13.56 24.42 6.49
N GLY A 63 12.75 23.99 7.45
CA GLY A 63 11.40 24.50 7.69
C GLY A 63 10.30 23.68 7.02
N LYS A 64 9.08 24.22 7.00
CA LYS A 64 7.91 23.56 6.41
C LYS A 64 8.01 23.48 4.90
N GLN A 65 7.96 22.27 4.36
CA GLN A 65 8.04 22.03 2.93
C GLN A 65 6.88 21.14 2.44
N ASN A 66 6.42 21.40 1.22
CA ASN A 66 5.53 20.50 0.51
C ASN A 66 6.38 19.47 -0.24
N LEU A 67 6.27 18.20 0.18
CA LEU A 67 7.00 17.09 -0.43
C LEU A 67 6.03 16.28 -1.30
N THR A 68 6.42 16.00 -2.52
CA THR A 68 5.73 14.98 -3.34
C THR A 68 6.02 13.61 -2.76
N ILE A 69 4.98 12.85 -2.50
CA ILE A 69 5.05 11.50 -1.95
C ILE A 69 4.45 10.50 -2.93
N VAL A 70 4.89 9.26 -2.84
CA VAL A 70 4.37 8.13 -3.63
C VAL A 70 4.10 6.95 -2.70
N ASN A 71 3.03 6.19 -2.96
CA ASN A 71 2.73 4.96 -2.24
C ASN A 71 3.57 3.79 -2.77
N GLU A 72 3.30 2.57 -2.32
CA GLU A 72 4.02 1.37 -2.73
C GLU A 72 3.84 1.05 -4.22
N SER A 73 2.65 1.24 -4.78
CA SER A 73 2.38 1.08 -6.22
C SER A 73 3.20 2.06 -7.07
N GLY A 74 3.21 3.34 -6.67
CA GLY A 74 4.03 4.37 -7.32
C GLY A 74 5.54 4.11 -7.22
N LEU A 75 6.01 3.55 -6.09
CA LEU A 75 7.39 3.09 -5.97
C LEU A 75 7.70 2.00 -7.00
N TYR A 76 6.86 0.97 -7.12
CA TYR A 76 7.07 -0.10 -8.10
C TYR A 76 7.06 0.43 -9.53
N SER A 77 6.17 1.34 -9.85
CA SER A 77 6.12 2.00 -11.18
C SER A 77 7.42 2.73 -11.51
N LEU A 78 8.00 3.46 -10.55
CA LEU A 78 9.31 4.10 -10.70
C LEU A 78 10.45 3.08 -10.85
N VAL A 79 10.46 2.01 -10.05
CA VAL A 79 11.49 0.97 -10.14
C VAL A 79 11.43 0.26 -11.49
N LEU A 80 10.23 -0.10 -11.96
CA LEU A 80 10.04 -0.79 -13.24
C LEU A 80 10.40 0.10 -14.44
N GLY A 81 10.24 1.42 -14.33
CA GLY A 81 10.63 2.41 -15.33
C GLY A 81 12.13 2.77 -15.32
N SER A 82 12.86 2.48 -14.26
CA SER A 82 14.27 2.85 -14.12
C SER A 82 15.19 2.08 -15.06
N LYS A 83 16.23 2.78 -15.55
CA LYS A 83 17.26 2.23 -16.42
C LYS A 83 18.49 1.71 -15.65
N LEU A 84 18.53 1.86 -14.33
CA LEU A 84 19.63 1.36 -13.51
C LEU A 84 19.80 -0.15 -13.61
N PRO A 85 21.04 -0.67 -13.59
CA PRO A 85 21.30 -2.11 -13.62
C PRO A 85 20.62 -2.87 -12.47
N SER A 86 20.60 -2.30 -11.27
CA SER A 86 19.92 -2.87 -10.09
C SER A 86 18.40 -2.96 -10.28
N ALA A 87 17.78 -1.90 -10.79
CA ALA A 87 16.36 -1.89 -11.09
C ALA A 87 15.99 -2.88 -12.21
N LYS A 88 16.85 -3.04 -13.22
CA LYS A 88 16.67 -4.07 -14.27
C LYS A 88 16.75 -5.49 -13.70
N LYS A 89 17.66 -5.75 -12.75
CA LYS A 89 17.76 -7.05 -12.05
C LYS A 89 16.47 -7.31 -11.27
N PHE A 90 16.01 -6.33 -10.49
CA PHE A 90 14.76 -6.42 -9.75
C PHE A 90 13.56 -6.69 -10.66
N LYS A 91 13.40 -5.90 -11.75
CA LYS A 91 12.35 -6.13 -12.73
C LYS A 91 12.36 -7.55 -13.29
N ARG A 92 13.55 -8.04 -13.64
CA ARG A 92 13.71 -9.40 -14.19
C ARG A 92 13.36 -10.47 -13.17
N TRP A 93 13.77 -10.31 -11.92
CA TRP A 93 13.43 -11.22 -10.84
C TRP A 93 11.91 -11.26 -10.61
N VAL A 94 11.27 -10.09 -10.45
CA VAL A 94 9.81 -10.01 -10.27
C VAL A 94 9.07 -10.68 -11.43
N THR A 95 9.44 -10.37 -12.67
CA THR A 95 8.71 -10.86 -13.86
C THR A 95 9.00 -12.31 -14.24
N LYS A 96 10.18 -12.83 -13.91
CA LYS A 96 10.55 -14.22 -14.26
C LYS A 96 10.30 -15.22 -13.14
N GLU A 97 10.30 -14.78 -11.90
CA GLU A 97 10.22 -15.65 -10.73
C GLU A 97 8.98 -15.34 -9.88
N VAL A 98 8.89 -14.15 -9.30
CA VAL A 98 7.84 -13.81 -8.32
C VAL A 98 6.44 -13.90 -8.93
N LEU A 99 6.15 -13.13 -9.98
CA LEU A 99 4.83 -13.10 -10.59
C LEU A 99 4.40 -14.44 -11.19
N PRO A 100 5.27 -15.19 -11.91
CA PRO A 100 4.91 -16.51 -12.39
C PRO A 100 4.63 -17.52 -11.27
N GLN A 101 5.35 -17.45 -10.15
CA GLN A 101 5.11 -18.29 -8.99
C GLN A 101 3.76 -17.95 -8.36
N ILE A 102 3.48 -16.67 -8.08
CA ILE A 102 2.18 -16.23 -7.55
C ILE A 102 1.03 -16.69 -8.45
N ARG A 103 1.16 -16.54 -9.77
CA ARG A 103 0.13 -16.97 -10.72
C ARG A 103 -0.13 -18.48 -10.68
N LYS A 104 0.92 -19.29 -10.49
CA LYS A 104 0.81 -20.76 -10.50
C LYS A 104 0.34 -21.33 -9.17
N THR A 105 0.78 -20.77 -8.05
CA THR A 105 0.62 -21.32 -6.70
C THR A 105 -0.28 -20.49 -5.78
N GLY A 106 -0.61 -19.27 -6.18
CA GLY A 106 -1.38 -18.32 -5.37
C GLY A 106 -0.54 -17.51 -4.37
N GLY A 107 0.78 -17.76 -4.27
CA GLY A 107 1.67 -17.03 -3.36
C GLY A 107 3.13 -17.12 -3.79
N TYR A 108 3.98 -16.29 -3.17
CA TYR A 108 5.43 -16.34 -3.31
C TYR A 108 6.06 -16.59 -1.94
N ILE A 109 6.86 -17.65 -1.84
CA ILE A 109 7.67 -17.97 -0.66
C ILE A 109 9.12 -17.86 -1.10
N PRO A 110 9.88 -16.86 -0.60
CA PRO A 110 11.31 -16.77 -0.89
C PRO A 110 12.00 -18.00 -0.28
N ILE A 111 12.69 -18.76 -1.11
CA ILE A 111 13.47 -19.95 -0.72
C ILE A 111 14.93 -19.60 -0.89
N ASP A 112 15.73 -19.76 0.15
CA ASP A 112 17.18 -19.67 0.09
C ASP A 112 17.77 -21.07 -0.15
N GLU A 113 18.86 -21.18 -0.94
CA GLU A 113 19.46 -22.46 -1.28
C GLU A 113 20.00 -23.25 -0.06
N GLU A 114 20.23 -22.56 1.06
CA GLU A 114 20.71 -23.15 2.33
C GLU A 114 19.58 -23.50 3.31
N GLU A 115 18.31 -23.23 2.97
CA GLU A 115 17.18 -23.45 3.89
C GLU A 115 16.72 -24.91 3.88
N SER A 116 16.41 -25.43 5.07
CA SER A 116 15.82 -26.76 5.19
C SER A 116 14.32 -26.75 4.80
N ASP A 117 13.81 -27.91 4.39
CA ASP A 117 12.38 -28.10 4.10
C ASP A 117 11.48 -27.68 5.30
N GLN A 118 11.97 -27.83 6.52
CA GLN A 118 11.26 -27.40 7.73
C GLN A 118 11.16 -25.89 7.85
N ASP A 119 12.20 -25.14 7.49
CA ASP A 119 12.19 -23.67 7.50
C ASP A 119 11.24 -23.12 6.44
N ILE A 120 11.24 -23.73 5.26
CA ILE A 120 10.33 -23.39 4.16
C ILE A 120 8.87 -23.62 4.59
N LEU A 121 8.58 -24.74 5.24
CA LEU A 121 7.25 -25.06 5.75
C LEU A 121 6.83 -24.08 6.86
N ALA A 122 7.73 -23.72 7.76
CA ALA A 122 7.48 -22.75 8.81
C ALA A 122 7.14 -21.35 8.23
N LYS A 123 7.90 -20.89 7.23
CA LYS A 123 7.60 -19.64 6.50
C LYS A 123 6.24 -19.68 5.82
N ALA A 124 5.92 -20.78 5.13
CA ALA A 124 4.62 -20.95 4.47
C ALA A 124 3.47 -20.88 5.46
N LEU A 125 3.60 -21.54 6.61
CA LEU A 125 2.60 -21.53 7.68
C LEU A 125 2.41 -20.12 8.26
N LEU A 126 3.50 -19.40 8.51
CA LEU A 126 3.45 -18.03 9.02
C LEU A 126 2.75 -17.08 8.04
N ILE A 127 3.03 -17.18 6.75
CA ILE A 127 2.36 -16.39 5.70
C ILE A 127 0.86 -16.72 5.66
N ALA A 128 0.51 -18.00 5.73
CA ALA A 128 -0.89 -18.44 5.76
C ALA A 128 -1.63 -17.90 6.99
N GLN A 129 -1.04 -17.97 8.18
CA GLN A 129 -1.62 -17.45 9.42
C GLN A 129 -1.83 -15.94 9.36
N ASN A 130 -0.83 -15.17 8.88
CA ASN A 130 -0.94 -13.73 8.71
C ASN A 130 -2.02 -13.34 7.69
N THR A 131 -2.16 -14.12 6.62
CA THR A 131 -3.19 -13.91 5.60
C THR A 131 -4.60 -14.17 6.17
N LEU A 132 -4.77 -15.23 6.94
CA LEU A 132 -6.04 -15.55 7.63
C LEU A 132 -6.40 -14.43 8.61
N LYS A 133 -5.45 -14.00 9.44
CA LYS A 133 -5.66 -12.90 10.39
C LYS A 133 -6.12 -11.61 9.70
N LYS A 134 -5.46 -11.21 8.61
CA LYS A 134 -5.88 -10.03 7.82
C LYS A 134 -7.27 -10.18 7.22
N LYS A 135 -7.64 -11.39 6.76
CA LYS A 135 -8.99 -11.66 6.27
C LYS A 135 -10.04 -11.58 7.36
N ASP A 136 -9.76 -12.09 8.55
CA ASP A 136 -10.66 -12.01 9.69
C ASP A 136 -10.89 -10.56 10.15
N GLU A 137 -9.83 -9.75 10.17
CA GLU A 137 -9.93 -8.31 10.47
C GLU A 137 -10.77 -7.57 9.42
N LEU A 138 -10.58 -7.89 8.14
CA LEU A 138 -11.37 -7.31 7.05
C LEU A 138 -12.84 -7.72 7.13
N LEU A 139 -13.13 -8.98 7.44
CA LEU A 139 -14.50 -9.46 7.62
C LEU A 139 -15.18 -8.73 8.78
N LYS A 140 -14.54 -8.62 9.94
CA LYS A 140 -15.05 -7.86 11.09
C LYS A 140 -15.36 -6.39 10.75
N SER A 141 -14.48 -5.76 9.99
CA SER A 141 -14.70 -4.38 9.52
C SER A 141 -15.92 -4.27 8.60
N LYS A 142 -16.08 -5.22 7.65
CA LYS A 142 -17.23 -5.26 6.76
C LYS A 142 -18.55 -5.57 7.46
N ASP A 143 -18.52 -6.47 8.44
CA ASP A 143 -19.71 -6.77 9.25
C ASP A 143 -20.17 -5.56 10.05
N ALA A 144 -19.24 -4.82 10.65
CA ALA A 144 -19.56 -3.57 11.34
C ALA A 144 -20.14 -2.49 10.41
N GLU A 145 -19.62 -2.39 9.18
CA GLU A 145 -20.16 -1.49 8.15
C GLU A 145 -21.59 -1.90 7.73
N LEU A 146 -21.82 -3.19 7.51
CA LEU A 146 -23.14 -3.74 7.17
C LEU A 146 -24.15 -3.51 8.29
N GLU A 147 -23.77 -3.73 9.55
CA GLU A 147 -24.65 -3.45 10.69
C GLU A 147 -25.01 -1.97 10.80
N SER A 148 -24.06 -1.09 10.53
CA SER A 148 -24.29 0.36 10.51
C SER A 148 -25.27 0.76 9.40
N LYS A 149 -25.10 0.23 8.19
CA LYS A 149 -26.02 0.45 7.06
C LYS A 149 -27.42 -0.11 7.32
N ASN A 150 -27.52 -1.30 7.90
CA ASN A 150 -28.79 -1.91 8.26
C ASN A 150 -29.54 -1.10 9.34
N ARG A 151 -28.83 -0.58 10.35
CA ARG A 151 -29.43 0.33 11.35
C ARG A 151 -30.01 1.58 10.70
N PHE A 152 -29.26 2.18 9.80
CA PHE A 152 -29.71 3.38 9.07
C PHE A 152 -30.96 3.08 8.20
N LEU A 153 -30.98 1.98 7.45
CA LEU A 153 -32.14 1.56 6.65
C LEU A 153 -33.36 1.29 7.50
N ASN A 154 -33.22 0.65 8.65
CA ASN A 154 -34.33 0.39 9.59
C ASN A 154 -34.87 1.68 10.19
N GLN A 155 -34.02 2.68 10.45
CA GLN A 155 -34.46 4.01 10.92
C GLN A 155 -35.29 4.74 9.84
N LEU A 156 -34.85 4.69 8.58
CA LEU A 156 -35.59 5.27 7.45
C LEU A 156 -36.96 4.59 7.27
N ALA A 157 -37.00 3.25 7.24
CA ALA A 157 -38.23 2.48 7.10
C ALA A 157 -39.22 2.76 8.25
N SER A 158 -38.72 2.92 9.49
CA SER A 158 -39.59 3.25 10.63
C SER A 158 -40.11 4.70 10.57
N SER A 159 -39.34 5.64 10.02
CA SER A 159 -39.76 7.03 9.84
C SER A 159 -40.81 7.18 8.74
N GLU A 160 -40.70 6.46 7.62
CA GLU A 160 -41.71 6.45 6.55
C GLU A 160 -43.02 5.83 7.04
N ASN A 161 -43.00 4.71 7.76
CA ASN A 161 -44.19 4.13 8.37
C ASN A 161 -44.90 5.08 9.35
N SER A 162 -44.16 5.87 10.10
CA SER A 162 -44.74 6.85 11.04
C SER A 162 -45.39 8.04 10.34
N LEU A 163 -44.94 8.41 9.14
CA LEU A 163 -45.56 9.45 8.30
C LEU A 163 -46.84 8.95 7.67
N LEU A 164 -46.86 7.73 7.10
CA LEU A 164 -48.05 7.11 6.51
C LEU A 164 -49.17 6.93 7.53
N VAL A 165 -48.90 6.50 8.75
CA VAL A 165 -49.90 6.37 9.81
C VAL A 165 -50.50 7.74 10.21
N ARG A 166 -49.71 8.80 10.19
CA ARG A 166 -50.22 10.16 10.45
C ARG A 166 -51.08 10.75 9.37
N GLU A 167 -50.89 10.37 8.10
CA GLU A 167 -51.72 10.78 6.97
C GLU A 167 -53.06 10.06 6.95
N VAL A 168 -53.10 8.78 7.34
CA VAL A 168 -54.33 7.98 7.37
C VAL A 168 -55.23 8.32 8.59
N ALA A 169 -54.68 8.93 9.64
CA ALA A 169 -55.39 9.29 10.85
C ALA A 169 -56.00 10.74 10.84
N LYS A 170 -55.96 11.41 9.71
CA LYS A 170 -56.66 12.70 9.47
C LYS A 170 -57.86 12.49 8.56
#